data_e518a97f1019228d07a97abae36c1ed1
#
_entry.id   e518a97f1019228d07a97abae36c1ed1
#
_cell.length_a   1.000
_cell.length_b   1.000
_cell.length_c   1.000
_cell.angle_alpha   90.00
_cell.angle_beta   90.00
_cell.angle_gamma   90.00
#
_symmetry.space_group_name_H-M   'P 1'
#
loop_
_entity.id
_entity.type
_entity.pdbx_description
1 polymer ?
#
loop_
_entity_poly.entity_id
_entity_poly.type
_entity_poly.pdbx_seq_one_letter_code
_entity_poly.pdbx_strand_id
1 'polypeptide(L)'
;MRYFIYLAYDGTNYHGWQIQPNGASVQETLMKAIATYLRKDIEVVGAGRTDAGVHAKLKIAHFDFDAELDGKTVTDKLNRLLPPDIAVYDVKKVKPEAHARFDATYRTYKYYVTTRKEPFNRHYAWRLFNTLDFAKMNEAAKILFEYIDFTSFSKLHTDVKTNNCKIMHAEWTQVDEHEWVFTIQADRFLRNMVRAVVGTLVEVGRGKMTLEGFRQVIEKKDRCSAGSSVPGHALFLVDVGYPEEIFE
;
A
#
# COMPACT_ATOMS: atom_id res chain seq x y z
N MET A 1 -21.09 17.60 -3.89
CA MET A 1 -20.91 16.40 -4.72
C MET A 1 -19.62 15.72 -4.31
N ARG A 2 -19.56 14.39 -4.31
CA ARG A 2 -18.36 13.63 -3.96
C ARG A 2 -17.64 13.12 -5.20
N TYR A 3 -16.30 13.18 -5.17
CA TYR A 3 -15.45 12.74 -6.26
C TYR A 3 -14.39 11.78 -5.76
N PHE A 4 -14.17 10.69 -6.50
CA PHE A 4 -13.00 9.84 -6.34
C PHE A 4 -11.89 10.34 -7.26
N ILE A 5 -10.70 10.48 -6.71
CA ILE A 5 -9.48 10.85 -7.44
C ILE A 5 -8.54 9.65 -7.47
N TYR A 6 -8.11 9.28 -8.67
CA TYR A 6 -7.21 8.18 -8.97
C TYR A 6 -5.83 8.74 -9.23
N LEU A 7 -4.86 8.31 -8.46
CA LEU A 7 -3.51 8.87 -8.57
C LEU A 7 -2.42 7.83 -8.35
N ALA A 8 -1.22 8.12 -8.85
CA ALA A 8 0.01 7.39 -8.55
C ALA A 8 1.03 8.33 -7.91
N TYR A 9 1.97 7.78 -7.17
CA TYR A 9 3.10 8.53 -6.64
C TYR A 9 4.33 7.67 -6.37
N ASP A 10 5.49 8.28 -6.59
CA ASP A 10 6.76 7.83 -6.06
C ASP A 10 6.89 8.34 -4.62
N GLY A 11 6.90 7.43 -3.66
CA GLY A 11 6.93 7.76 -2.23
C GLY A 11 8.32 8.15 -1.70
N THR A 12 9.37 8.13 -2.53
CA THR A 12 10.77 8.32 -2.11
C THR A 12 10.97 9.59 -1.28
N ASN A 13 10.36 10.70 -1.69
CA ASN A 13 10.51 12.01 -1.05
C ASN A 13 9.43 12.31 0.00
N TYR A 14 8.59 11.33 0.35
CA TYR A 14 7.45 11.55 1.23
C TYR A 14 7.52 10.70 2.50
N HIS A 15 7.08 11.29 3.60
CA HIS A 15 6.88 10.59 4.87
C HIS A 15 5.58 9.77 4.87
N GLY A 16 5.18 9.26 3.70
CA GLY A 16 3.98 8.48 3.45
C GLY A 16 2.80 9.32 2.97
N TRP A 17 1.63 8.68 2.97
CA TRP A 17 0.39 9.33 2.52
C TRP A 17 -0.08 10.45 3.45
N GLN A 18 -0.24 10.12 4.74
CA GLN A 18 -0.95 10.95 5.72
C GLN A 18 -0.18 12.20 6.12
N ILE A 19 -0.86 13.34 6.20
CA ILE A 19 -0.32 14.58 6.78
C ILE A 19 0.19 14.31 8.18
N GLN A 20 1.40 14.80 8.46
CA GLN A 20 2.05 14.71 9.76
C GLN A 20 3.00 15.91 9.97
N PRO A 21 3.27 16.32 11.21
CA PRO A 21 4.03 17.55 11.49
C PRO A 21 5.46 17.56 10.95
N ASN A 22 6.07 16.38 10.77
CA ASN A 22 7.53 16.25 10.64
C ASN A 22 8.00 15.95 9.22
N GLY A 23 7.22 16.23 8.18
CA GLY A 23 7.70 16.04 6.81
C GLY A 23 6.61 16.10 5.74
N ALA A 24 7.04 16.25 4.49
CA ALA A 24 6.16 16.29 3.34
C ALA A 24 5.35 14.98 3.21
N SER A 25 4.07 15.09 2.94
CA SER A 25 3.17 13.97 2.66
C SER A 25 2.49 14.12 1.30
N VAL A 26 2.13 12.97 0.70
CA VAL A 26 1.42 12.98 -0.58
C VAL A 26 0.05 13.67 -0.44
N GLN A 27 -0.66 13.42 0.67
CA GLN A 27 -1.98 14.00 0.94
C GLN A 27 -1.91 15.53 1.00
N GLU A 28 -0.94 16.10 1.70
CA GLU A 28 -0.77 17.55 1.80
C GLU A 28 -0.46 18.18 0.44
N THR A 29 0.44 17.56 -0.32
CA THR A 29 0.82 18.03 -1.66
C THR A 29 -0.38 18.03 -2.62
N LEU A 30 -1.17 16.95 -2.58
CA LEU A 30 -2.40 16.84 -3.36
C LEU A 30 -3.44 17.90 -2.95
N MET A 31 -3.66 18.07 -1.64
CA MET A 31 -4.61 19.06 -1.11
C MET A 31 -4.23 20.49 -1.52
N LYS A 32 -2.95 20.86 -1.48
CA LYS A 32 -2.45 22.16 -1.95
C LYS A 32 -2.73 22.38 -3.44
N ALA A 33 -2.52 21.37 -4.28
CA ALA A 33 -2.82 21.45 -5.71
C ALA A 33 -4.33 21.61 -5.97
N ILE A 34 -5.18 20.85 -5.28
CA ILE A 34 -6.64 20.95 -5.37
C ILE A 34 -7.11 22.33 -4.90
N ALA A 35 -6.63 22.81 -3.75
CA ALA A 35 -6.98 24.11 -3.21
C ALA A 35 -6.57 25.27 -4.15
N THR A 36 -5.41 25.17 -4.78
CA THR A 36 -4.93 26.14 -5.78
C THR A 36 -5.86 26.18 -6.99
N TYR A 37 -6.27 25.02 -7.49
CA TYR A 37 -7.15 24.93 -8.67
C TYR A 37 -8.59 25.36 -8.37
N LEU A 38 -9.18 24.83 -7.29
CA LEU A 38 -10.58 25.09 -6.94
C LEU A 38 -10.78 26.39 -6.14
N ARG A 39 -9.68 27.04 -5.72
CA ARG A 39 -9.66 28.26 -4.88
C ARG A 39 -10.44 28.09 -3.58
N LYS A 40 -10.39 26.89 -3.00
CA LYS A 40 -11.06 26.52 -1.76
C LYS A 40 -10.24 25.43 -1.07
N ASP A 41 -10.12 25.52 0.25
CA ASP A 41 -9.51 24.44 1.03
C ASP A 41 -10.40 23.20 0.97
N ILE A 42 -9.84 22.09 0.57
CA ILE A 42 -10.53 20.83 0.34
C ILE A 42 -9.85 19.72 1.16
N GLU A 43 -10.62 19.04 1.97
CA GLU A 43 -10.17 17.85 2.66
C GLU A 43 -10.15 16.65 1.69
N VAL A 44 -9.05 15.86 1.73
CA VAL A 44 -8.90 14.66 0.92
C VAL A 44 -8.72 13.45 1.82
N VAL A 45 -9.56 12.44 1.65
CA VAL A 45 -9.54 11.20 2.44
C VAL A 45 -9.10 10.03 1.57
N GLY A 46 -7.95 9.42 1.87
CA GLY A 46 -7.42 8.30 1.09
C GLY A 46 -7.99 6.93 1.48
N ALA A 47 -7.94 5.97 0.56
CA ALA A 47 -8.35 4.57 0.75
C ALA A 47 -7.58 3.82 1.87
N GLY A 48 -6.53 4.41 2.39
CA GLY A 48 -5.69 3.87 3.47
C GLY A 48 -4.40 4.69 3.59
N ARG A 49 -3.58 4.38 4.57
CA ARG A 49 -2.26 4.99 4.75
C ARG A 49 -1.19 4.15 4.07
N THR A 50 -0.14 4.80 3.57
CA THR A 50 1.13 4.17 3.22
C THR A 50 2.21 4.74 4.12
N ASP A 51 3.21 3.93 4.47
CA ASP A 51 4.36 4.36 5.27
C ASP A 51 5.33 5.23 4.46
N ALA A 52 6.28 5.86 5.13
CA ALA A 52 7.35 6.61 4.48
C ALA A 52 8.10 5.77 3.44
N GLY A 53 8.37 6.34 2.27
CA GLY A 53 9.06 5.69 1.16
C GLY A 53 8.24 4.64 0.40
N VAL A 54 7.01 4.36 0.79
CA VAL A 54 6.13 3.42 0.08
C VAL A 54 5.46 4.10 -1.10
N HIS A 55 5.47 3.44 -2.26
CA HIS A 55 4.90 3.95 -3.50
C HIS A 55 3.45 3.51 -3.72
N ALA A 56 2.78 4.17 -4.65
CA ALA A 56 1.50 3.70 -5.17
C ALA A 56 1.47 3.83 -6.70
N LYS A 57 1.15 2.73 -7.38
CA LYS A 57 0.81 2.75 -8.82
C LYS A 57 -0.66 3.11 -9.02
N LEU A 58 -1.50 2.78 -8.04
CA LEU A 58 -2.89 3.20 -7.98
C LEU A 58 -3.28 3.47 -6.53
N LYS A 59 -3.55 4.73 -6.22
CA LYS A 59 -4.14 5.21 -4.98
C LYS A 59 -5.47 5.86 -5.29
N ILE A 60 -6.47 5.62 -4.46
CA ILE A 60 -7.76 6.28 -4.58
C ILE A 60 -8.00 7.08 -3.29
N ALA A 61 -8.51 8.28 -3.49
CA ALA A 61 -8.97 9.15 -2.41
C ALA A 61 -10.29 9.79 -2.81
N HIS A 62 -11.02 10.37 -1.86
CA HIS A 62 -12.18 11.16 -2.17
C HIS A 62 -12.07 12.57 -1.60
N PHE A 63 -12.79 13.48 -2.22
CA PHE A 63 -13.03 14.84 -1.76
C PHE A 63 -14.41 15.29 -2.12
N ASP A 64 -14.91 16.33 -1.43
CA ASP A 64 -16.20 16.92 -1.67
C ASP A 64 -16.05 18.31 -2.27
N PHE A 65 -16.91 18.66 -3.25
CA PHE A 65 -16.98 19.98 -3.84
C PHE A 65 -18.43 20.36 -4.16
N ASP A 66 -18.74 21.68 -4.07
CA ASP A 66 -20.13 22.17 -4.13
C ASP A 66 -20.69 22.25 -5.55
N ALA A 67 -19.81 22.35 -6.56
CA ALA A 67 -20.18 22.46 -7.97
C ALA A 67 -19.82 21.20 -8.75
N GLU A 68 -20.46 21.02 -9.90
CA GLU A 68 -20.10 19.94 -10.82
C GLU A 68 -18.72 20.19 -11.45
N LEU A 69 -17.90 19.15 -11.46
CA LEU A 69 -16.55 19.18 -12.01
C LEU A 69 -16.48 18.28 -13.24
N ASP A 70 -15.86 18.78 -14.31
CA ASP A 70 -15.41 17.93 -15.41
C ASP A 70 -14.11 17.22 -15.01
N GLY A 71 -14.20 15.92 -14.79
CA GLY A 71 -13.09 15.11 -14.29
C GLY A 71 -11.83 15.17 -15.17
N LYS A 72 -12.00 15.25 -16.50
CA LYS A 72 -10.87 15.38 -17.43
C LYS A 72 -10.15 16.73 -17.26
N THR A 73 -10.89 17.81 -17.17
CA THR A 73 -10.32 19.15 -16.94
C THR A 73 -9.61 19.21 -15.59
N VAL A 74 -10.20 18.65 -14.52
CA VAL A 74 -9.57 18.60 -13.19
C VAL A 74 -8.27 17.82 -13.24
N THR A 75 -8.27 16.64 -13.86
CA THR A 75 -7.08 15.80 -14.04
C THR A 75 -5.94 16.56 -14.75
N ASP A 76 -6.24 17.19 -15.88
CA ASP A 76 -5.25 17.96 -16.64
C ASP A 76 -4.69 19.16 -15.85
N LYS A 77 -5.54 19.87 -15.10
CA LYS A 77 -5.12 21.02 -14.28
C LYS A 77 -4.28 20.59 -13.08
N LEU A 78 -4.67 19.52 -12.38
CA LEU A 78 -3.92 19.02 -11.24
C LEU A 78 -2.54 18.52 -11.66
N ASN A 79 -2.41 17.80 -12.77
CA ASN A 79 -1.12 17.33 -13.27
C ASN A 79 -0.15 18.45 -13.68
N ARG A 80 -0.64 19.66 -13.95
CA ARG A 80 0.22 20.84 -14.17
C ARG A 80 0.69 21.51 -12.88
N LEU A 81 -0.01 21.28 -11.77
CA LEU A 81 0.30 21.87 -10.45
C LEU A 81 1.10 20.93 -9.57
N LEU A 82 0.95 19.62 -9.77
CA LEU A 82 1.61 18.58 -8.99
C LEU A 82 3.07 18.44 -9.41
N PRO A 83 3.95 18.07 -8.46
CA PRO A 83 5.33 17.73 -8.78
C PRO A 83 5.41 16.43 -9.61
N PRO A 84 6.53 16.15 -10.31
CA PRO A 84 6.64 15.02 -11.25
C PRO A 84 6.52 13.64 -10.59
N ASP A 85 6.64 13.54 -9.28
CA ASP A 85 6.52 12.31 -8.50
C ASP A 85 5.08 12.00 -8.04
N ILE A 86 4.08 12.84 -8.41
CA ILE A 86 2.65 12.57 -8.21
C ILE A 86 1.91 12.83 -9.51
N ALA A 87 1.10 11.85 -9.95
CA ALA A 87 0.27 11.97 -11.14
C ALA A 87 -1.18 11.60 -10.82
N VAL A 88 -2.13 12.40 -11.28
CA VAL A 88 -3.57 12.11 -11.26
C VAL A 88 -3.96 11.47 -12.59
N TYR A 89 -4.67 10.35 -12.54
CA TYR A 89 -5.10 9.62 -13.72
C TYR A 89 -6.55 9.89 -14.10
N ASP A 90 -7.40 10.07 -13.08
CA ASP A 90 -8.82 10.29 -13.31
C ASP A 90 -9.48 10.96 -12.08
N VAL A 91 -10.60 11.64 -12.32
CA VAL A 91 -11.50 12.19 -11.28
C VAL A 91 -12.92 11.84 -11.66
N LYS A 92 -13.60 11.02 -10.85
CA LYS A 92 -14.95 10.52 -11.13
C LYS A 92 -15.91 10.94 -10.05
N LYS A 93 -17.08 11.40 -10.48
CA LYS A 93 -18.21 11.61 -9.58
C LYS A 93 -18.70 10.27 -9.05
N VAL A 94 -19.04 10.24 -7.78
CA VAL A 94 -19.52 9.04 -7.08
C VAL A 94 -20.72 9.44 -6.21
N LYS A 95 -21.45 8.44 -5.72
CA LYS A 95 -22.55 8.68 -4.78
C LYS A 95 -22.08 9.49 -3.57
N PRO A 96 -22.90 10.37 -3.02
CA PRO A 96 -22.51 11.27 -1.92
C PRO A 96 -22.01 10.55 -0.67
N GLU A 97 -22.51 9.36 -0.38
CA GLU A 97 -22.12 8.51 0.75
C GLU A 97 -20.86 7.68 0.50
N ALA A 98 -20.40 7.56 -0.76
CA ALA A 98 -19.25 6.74 -1.12
C ALA A 98 -17.98 7.17 -0.37
N HIS A 99 -17.26 6.22 0.23
CA HIS A 99 -16.10 6.51 1.07
C HIS A 99 -14.87 5.72 0.62
N ALA A 100 -13.83 6.40 0.17
CA ALA A 100 -12.64 5.78 -0.41
C ALA A 100 -11.98 4.71 0.50
N ARG A 101 -12.09 4.82 1.82
CA ARG A 101 -11.51 3.85 2.74
C ARG A 101 -12.44 2.70 3.10
N PHE A 102 -13.72 3.01 3.36
CA PHE A 102 -14.65 2.04 3.96
C PHE A 102 -15.36 1.19 2.93
N ASP A 103 -15.58 1.71 1.71
CA ASP A 103 -16.23 0.96 0.64
C ASP A 103 -15.23 0.19 -0.24
N ALA A 104 -13.94 0.34 0.02
CA ALA A 104 -12.94 -0.45 -0.69
C ALA A 104 -13.01 -1.92 -0.25
N THR A 105 -13.24 -2.81 -1.22
CA THR A 105 -13.43 -4.24 -1.02
C THR A 105 -12.13 -5.01 -0.91
N TYR A 106 -11.07 -4.54 -1.58
CA TYR A 106 -9.72 -5.10 -1.47
C TYR A 106 -8.64 -4.06 -1.74
N ARG A 107 -7.41 -4.38 -1.36
CA ARG A 107 -6.17 -3.69 -1.72
C ARG A 107 -5.15 -4.72 -2.14
N THR A 108 -4.35 -4.42 -3.17
CA THR A 108 -3.25 -5.26 -3.63
C THR A 108 -1.94 -4.52 -3.50
N TYR A 109 -0.97 -5.17 -2.86
CA TYR A 109 0.40 -4.69 -2.76
C TYR A 109 1.36 -5.60 -3.50
N LYS A 110 2.42 -5.02 -4.03
CA LYS A 110 3.57 -5.74 -4.59
C LYS A 110 4.84 -5.30 -3.87
N TYR A 111 5.67 -6.28 -3.49
CA TYR A 111 6.98 -6.04 -2.89
C TYR A 111 8.05 -6.65 -3.77
N TYR A 112 8.97 -5.81 -4.27
CA TYR A 112 10.00 -6.23 -5.21
C TYR A 112 11.32 -6.52 -4.49
N VAL A 113 11.99 -7.62 -4.87
CA VAL A 113 13.33 -7.96 -4.39
C VAL A 113 14.24 -8.31 -5.56
N THR A 114 15.52 -7.98 -5.45
CA THR A 114 16.52 -8.35 -6.46
C THR A 114 17.71 -9.05 -5.80
N THR A 115 18.26 -10.05 -6.47
CA THR A 115 19.44 -10.81 -6.02
C THR A 115 20.74 -10.25 -6.56
N ARG A 116 20.70 -9.32 -7.51
CA ARG A 116 21.88 -8.64 -8.05
C ARG A 116 21.90 -7.15 -7.75
N LYS A 117 23.05 -6.51 -7.93
CA LYS A 117 23.17 -5.05 -7.90
C LYS A 117 22.54 -4.47 -9.17
N GLU A 118 21.44 -3.71 -9.02
CA GLU A 118 20.70 -3.10 -10.12
C GLU A 118 20.58 -1.58 -9.89
N PRO A 119 21.34 -0.75 -10.66
CA PRO A 119 21.35 0.69 -10.47
C PRO A 119 20.03 1.38 -10.74
N PHE A 120 19.25 0.87 -11.71
CA PHE A 120 17.98 1.49 -12.12
C PHE A 120 16.84 1.19 -11.17
N ASN A 121 16.84 0.01 -10.51
CA ASN A 121 15.80 -0.42 -9.57
C ASN A 121 16.17 -0.18 -8.10
N ARG A 122 17.31 0.49 -7.80
CA ARG A 122 17.81 0.66 -6.42
C ARG A 122 16.84 1.36 -5.47
N HIS A 123 15.90 2.13 -5.99
CA HIS A 123 14.86 2.83 -5.23
C HIS A 123 13.50 2.12 -5.25
N TYR A 124 13.39 1.00 -5.96
CA TYR A 124 12.11 0.33 -6.21
C TYR A 124 12.14 -1.18 -5.91
N ALA A 125 13.31 -1.74 -5.62
CA ALA A 125 13.48 -3.13 -5.22
C ALA A 125 14.47 -3.25 -4.06
N TRP A 126 14.19 -4.14 -3.12
CA TRP A 126 15.09 -4.44 -2.03
C TRP A 126 16.13 -5.46 -2.47
N ARG A 127 17.40 -5.07 -2.44
CA ARG A 127 18.49 -5.99 -2.77
C ARG A 127 18.74 -6.97 -1.64
N LEU A 128 18.70 -8.24 -1.98
CA LEU A 128 19.06 -9.35 -1.11
C LEU A 128 20.46 -9.87 -1.47
N PHE A 129 21.28 -10.13 -0.46
CA PHE A 129 22.65 -10.60 -0.69
C PHE A 129 22.78 -12.12 -0.63
N ASN A 130 21.78 -12.81 -0.08
CA ASN A 130 21.77 -14.25 0.09
C ASN A 130 20.73 -14.89 -0.82
N THR A 131 21.00 -16.11 -1.27
CA THR A 131 20.00 -16.95 -1.93
C THR A 131 18.87 -17.24 -0.97
N LEU A 132 17.63 -17.11 -1.45
CA LEU A 132 16.41 -17.42 -0.71
C LEU A 132 15.72 -18.64 -1.33
N ASP A 133 15.11 -19.47 -0.49
CA ASP A 133 14.22 -20.53 -0.92
C ASP A 133 12.81 -19.99 -1.13
N PHE A 134 12.53 -19.48 -2.33
CA PHE A 134 11.22 -18.92 -2.69
C PHE A 134 10.12 -19.98 -2.70
N ALA A 135 10.45 -21.26 -2.92
CA ALA A 135 9.46 -22.34 -2.83
C ALA A 135 8.95 -22.47 -1.40
N LYS A 136 9.85 -22.52 -0.41
CA LYS A 136 9.46 -22.52 1.01
C LYS A 136 8.76 -21.23 1.44
N MET A 137 9.17 -20.08 0.91
CA MET A 137 8.48 -18.81 1.17
C MET A 137 7.05 -18.86 0.66
N ASN A 138 6.79 -19.50 -0.49
CA ASN A 138 5.43 -19.71 -1.01
C ASN A 138 4.62 -20.70 -0.17
N GLU A 139 5.24 -21.77 0.35
CA GLU A 139 4.56 -22.65 1.29
C GLU A 139 4.16 -21.89 2.57
N ALA A 140 5.04 -21.04 3.11
CA ALA A 140 4.73 -20.20 4.26
C ALA A 140 3.64 -19.15 3.93
N ALA A 141 3.65 -18.56 2.74
CA ALA A 141 2.64 -17.61 2.32
C ALA A 141 1.23 -18.21 2.27
N LYS A 142 1.10 -19.50 1.91
CA LYS A 142 -0.18 -20.22 1.95
C LYS A 142 -0.77 -20.32 3.35
N ILE A 143 0.05 -20.36 4.38
CA ILE A 143 -0.41 -20.39 5.78
C ILE A 143 -1.21 -19.14 6.15
N LEU A 144 -0.95 -17.99 5.52
CA LEU A 144 -1.71 -16.76 5.76
C LEU A 144 -3.22 -16.91 5.51
N PHE A 145 -3.63 -17.79 4.62
CA PHE A 145 -5.06 -18.02 4.33
C PHE A 145 -5.82 -18.75 5.43
N GLU A 146 -5.10 -19.38 6.38
CA GLU A 146 -5.69 -20.14 7.48
C GLU A 146 -6.07 -19.23 8.67
N TYR A 147 -5.66 -17.96 8.64
CA TYR A 147 -5.80 -17.02 9.76
C TYR A 147 -6.57 -15.75 9.34
N ILE A 148 -7.15 -15.09 10.32
CA ILE A 148 -7.81 -13.79 10.18
C ILE A 148 -7.20 -12.72 11.09
N ASP A 149 -6.63 -13.10 12.23
CA ASP A 149 -6.01 -12.19 13.18
C ASP A 149 -4.51 -12.05 12.90
N PHE A 150 -4.11 -10.88 12.47
CA PHE A 150 -2.73 -10.56 12.09
C PHE A 150 -2.03 -9.62 13.07
N THR A 151 -2.36 -9.72 14.36
CA THR A 151 -1.78 -8.88 15.43
C THR A 151 -0.25 -8.89 15.41
N SER A 152 0.39 -10.04 15.17
CA SER A 152 1.86 -10.17 15.09
C SER A 152 2.50 -9.34 13.97
N PHE A 153 1.74 -8.92 12.98
CA PHE A 153 2.24 -8.11 11.87
C PHE A 153 1.81 -6.64 11.95
N SER A 154 1.03 -6.26 12.96
CA SER A 154 0.57 -4.89 13.16
C SER A 154 1.61 -4.05 13.90
N LYS A 155 1.74 -2.77 13.51
CA LYS A 155 2.45 -1.80 14.35
C LYS A 155 1.70 -1.65 15.67
N LEU A 156 2.45 -1.62 16.79
CA LEU A 156 1.89 -1.40 18.12
C LEU A 156 1.25 0.00 18.24
N HIS A 157 0.30 0.14 19.14
CA HIS A 157 -0.40 1.40 19.46
C HIS A 157 -1.08 2.05 18.24
N THR A 158 -1.95 1.28 17.57
CA THR A 158 -2.79 1.77 16.48
C THR A 158 -4.26 1.83 16.92
N ASP A 159 -4.99 2.88 16.47
CA ASP A 159 -6.42 3.08 16.78
C ASP A 159 -7.34 2.20 15.91
N VAL A 160 -7.06 0.90 15.86
CA VAL A 160 -7.90 -0.05 15.10
C VAL A 160 -8.76 -0.87 16.04
N LYS A 161 -10.04 -1.07 15.67
CA LYS A 161 -10.98 -1.87 16.48
C LYS A 161 -10.63 -3.36 16.51
N THR A 162 -10.08 -3.89 15.43
CA THR A 162 -9.66 -5.28 15.29
C THR A 162 -8.41 -5.39 14.41
N ASN A 163 -7.63 -6.45 14.60
CA ASN A 163 -6.49 -6.81 13.75
C ASN A 163 -6.86 -7.89 12.72
N ASN A 164 -8.15 -8.05 12.44
CA ASN A 164 -8.64 -9.02 11.49
C ASN A 164 -8.49 -8.50 10.05
N CYS A 165 -7.97 -9.34 9.17
CA CYS A 165 -7.84 -9.13 7.75
C CYS A 165 -8.15 -10.45 7.03
N LYS A 166 -8.79 -10.39 5.86
CA LYS A 166 -9.03 -11.55 5.01
C LYS A 166 -8.04 -11.53 3.86
N ILE A 167 -7.08 -12.44 3.89
CA ILE A 167 -6.13 -12.60 2.77
C ILE A 167 -6.85 -13.25 1.59
N MET A 168 -6.70 -12.67 0.40
CA MET A 168 -7.31 -13.13 -0.85
C MET A 168 -6.27 -13.66 -1.83
N HIS A 169 -5.03 -13.17 -1.75
CA HIS A 169 -3.89 -13.64 -2.53
C HIS A 169 -2.59 -13.39 -1.75
N ALA A 170 -1.63 -14.31 -1.83
CA ALA A 170 -0.30 -14.16 -1.24
C ALA A 170 0.68 -15.10 -1.96
N GLU A 171 1.56 -14.56 -2.82
CA GLU A 171 2.44 -15.38 -3.65
C GLU A 171 3.71 -14.63 -4.07
N TRP A 172 4.85 -15.33 -4.06
CA TRP A 172 6.09 -14.93 -4.70
C TRP A 172 6.14 -15.46 -6.12
N THR A 173 6.32 -14.57 -7.09
CA THR A 173 6.53 -14.91 -8.50
C THR A 173 7.85 -14.36 -9.00
N GLN A 174 8.54 -15.13 -9.83
CA GLN A 174 9.77 -14.69 -10.49
C GLN A 174 9.42 -13.79 -11.66
N VAL A 175 10.03 -12.61 -11.71
CA VAL A 175 9.85 -11.63 -12.79
C VAL A 175 10.91 -11.86 -13.87
N ASP A 176 12.17 -12.03 -13.45
CA ASP A 176 13.30 -12.39 -14.29
C ASP A 176 14.31 -13.25 -13.50
N GLU A 177 15.48 -13.53 -14.07
CA GLU A 177 16.51 -14.34 -13.42
C GLU A 177 16.92 -13.84 -12.02
N HIS A 178 16.81 -12.54 -11.78
CA HIS A 178 17.32 -11.89 -10.58
C HIS A 178 16.25 -11.13 -9.77
N GLU A 179 15.05 -10.98 -10.32
CA GLU A 179 13.98 -10.21 -9.68
C GLU A 179 12.79 -11.10 -9.32
N TRP A 180 12.31 -10.95 -8.09
CA TRP A 180 11.11 -11.59 -7.58
C TRP A 180 10.15 -10.55 -7.02
N VAL A 181 8.86 -10.85 -7.11
CA VAL A 181 7.81 -10.00 -6.57
C VAL A 181 6.87 -10.81 -5.67
N PHE A 182 6.64 -10.30 -4.47
CA PHE A 182 5.56 -10.79 -3.60
C PHE A 182 4.30 -9.97 -3.86
N THR A 183 3.25 -10.64 -4.33
CA THR A 183 1.93 -10.04 -4.48
C THR A 183 1.04 -10.47 -3.33
N ILE A 184 0.45 -9.52 -2.62
CA ILE A 184 -0.50 -9.80 -1.54
C ILE A 184 -1.75 -8.95 -1.71
N GLN A 185 -2.93 -9.59 -1.58
CA GLN A 185 -4.23 -8.93 -1.64
C GLN A 185 -5.05 -9.31 -0.41
N ALA A 186 -5.73 -8.34 0.16
CA ALA A 186 -6.64 -8.52 1.30
C ALA A 186 -7.75 -7.47 1.28
N ASP A 187 -8.84 -7.74 2.03
CA ASP A 187 -9.91 -6.77 2.28
C ASP A 187 -9.40 -5.49 2.93
N ARG A 188 -8.43 -5.61 3.81
CA ARG A 188 -7.72 -4.50 4.47
C ARG A 188 -6.32 -4.93 4.90
N PHE A 189 -5.47 -3.95 5.22
CA PHE A 189 -4.18 -4.18 5.83
C PHE A 189 -4.00 -3.32 7.09
N LEU A 190 -3.31 -3.89 8.08
CA LEU A 190 -2.86 -3.17 9.26
C LEU A 190 -1.62 -2.33 8.93
N ARG A 191 -1.37 -1.32 9.75
CA ARG A 191 -0.17 -0.48 9.59
C ARG A 191 1.09 -1.34 9.65
N ASN A 192 1.96 -1.20 8.64
CA ASN A 192 3.22 -1.94 8.50
C ASN A 192 3.06 -3.46 8.23
N MET A 193 1.84 -3.99 8.10
CA MET A 193 1.57 -5.42 8.00
C MET A 193 2.32 -6.09 6.84
N VAL A 194 2.21 -5.59 5.62
CA VAL A 194 2.86 -6.20 4.45
C VAL A 194 4.37 -6.29 4.62
N ARG A 195 5.01 -5.24 5.15
CA ARG A 195 6.46 -5.21 5.40
C ARG A 195 6.90 -6.20 6.48
N ALA A 196 6.08 -6.41 7.50
CA ALA A 196 6.34 -7.40 8.54
C ALA A 196 6.14 -8.83 8.03
N VAL A 197 5.10 -9.09 7.24
CA VAL A 197 4.84 -10.38 6.58
C VAL A 197 6.02 -10.74 5.67
N VAL A 198 6.43 -9.84 4.77
CA VAL A 198 7.56 -10.07 3.87
C VAL A 198 8.85 -10.36 4.66
N GLY A 199 9.13 -9.57 5.71
CA GLY A 199 10.31 -9.80 6.55
C GLY A 199 10.33 -11.18 7.22
N THR A 200 9.16 -11.65 7.67
CA THR A 200 9.03 -12.96 8.28
C THR A 200 9.15 -14.09 7.24
N LEU A 201 8.56 -13.91 6.05
CA LEU A 201 8.74 -14.85 4.93
C LEU A 201 10.22 -14.96 4.49
N VAL A 202 10.96 -13.85 4.52
CA VAL A 202 12.41 -13.86 4.22
C VAL A 202 13.20 -14.67 5.24
N GLU A 203 12.83 -14.68 6.52
CA GLU A 203 13.48 -15.55 7.52
C GLU A 203 13.20 -17.04 7.23
N VAL A 204 12.03 -17.38 6.68
CA VAL A 204 11.76 -18.75 6.19
C VAL A 204 12.64 -19.06 4.98
N GLY A 205 12.73 -18.16 4.00
CA GLY A 205 13.57 -18.33 2.81
C GLY A 205 15.06 -18.45 3.11
N ARG A 206 15.53 -17.87 4.21
CA ARG A 206 16.89 -18.00 4.73
C ARG A 206 17.15 -19.30 5.50
N GLY A 207 16.12 -20.11 5.72
CA GLY A 207 16.21 -21.32 6.56
C GLY A 207 16.34 -21.03 8.06
N LYS A 208 16.10 -19.78 8.50
CA LYS A 208 16.14 -19.37 9.92
C LYS A 208 14.83 -19.61 10.64
N MET A 209 13.75 -19.84 9.92
CA MET A 209 12.42 -20.12 10.45
C MET A 209 11.81 -21.29 9.69
N THR A 210 11.20 -22.21 10.41
CA THR A 210 10.42 -23.32 9.82
C THR A 210 9.00 -22.86 9.48
N LEU A 211 8.26 -23.65 8.70
CA LEU A 211 6.83 -23.39 8.44
C LEU A 211 6.02 -23.38 9.75
N GLU A 212 6.34 -24.32 10.66
CA GLU A 212 5.72 -24.35 11.99
C GLU A 212 6.09 -23.11 12.82
N GLY A 213 7.33 -22.65 12.75
CA GLY A 213 7.76 -21.39 13.37
C GLY A 213 6.99 -20.19 12.83
N PHE A 214 6.67 -20.16 11.53
CA PHE A 214 5.85 -19.12 10.91
C PHE A 214 4.40 -19.14 11.46
N ARG A 215 3.79 -20.33 11.63
CA ARG A 215 2.48 -20.48 12.30
C ARG A 215 2.50 -19.91 13.72
N GLN A 216 3.49 -20.31 14.50
CA GLN A 216 3.64 -19.84 15.88
C GLN A 216 3.80 -18.32 15.97
N VAL A 217 4.45 -17.68 14.99
CA VAL A 217 4.51 -16.21 14.92
C VAL A 217 3.11 -15.61 14.84
N ILE A 218 2.23 -16.14 13.98
CA ILE A 218 0.86 -15.63 13.83
C ILE A 218 0.06 -15.86 15.11
N GLU A 219 0.14 -17.07 15.68
CA GLU A 219 -0.63 -17.50 16.83
C GLU A 219 -0.26 -16.79 18.13
N LYS A 220 1.01 -16.39 18.28
CA LYS A 220 1.47 -15.62 19.44
C LYS A 220 0.85 -14.24 19.58
N LYS A 221 0.32 -13.67 18.51
CA LYS A 221 -0.27 -12.31 18.49
C LYS A 221 0.67 -11.25 19.08
N ASP A 222 1.95 -11.43 18.89
CA ASP A 222 3.03 -10.56 19.37
C ASP A 222 3.91 -10.08 18.24
N ARG A 223 4.00 -8.74 18.06
CA ARG A 223 4.83 -8.11 17.02
C ARG A 223 6.31 -8.45 17.15
N CYS A 224 6.80 -8.67 18.38
CA CYS A 224 8.20 -9.01 18.63
C CYS A 224 8.57 -10.42 18.14
N SER A 225 7.60 -11.30 17.98
CA SER A 225 7.78 -12.65 17.43
C SER A 225 7.96 -12.66 15.91
N ALA A 226 7.48 -11.64 15.20
CA ALA A 226 7.60 -11.55 13.75
C ALA A 226 8.97 -11.00 13.32
N GLY A 227 9.36 -11.30 12.08
CA GLY A 227 10.57 -10.75 11.48
C GLY A 227 10.57 -9.22 11.42
N SER A 228 11.77 -8.66 11.23
CA SER A 228 11.92 -7.21 11.06
C SER A 228 11.16 -6.72 9.84
N SER A 229 10.58 -5.52 9.94
CA SER A 229 9.91 -4.91 8.79
C SER A 229 10.93 -4.56 7.70
N VAL A 230 10.67 -5.04 6.49
CA VAL A 230 11.52 -4.77 5.33
C VAL A 230 11.41 -3.30 4.86
N PRO A 231 12.39 -2.78 4.08
CA PRO A 231 12.38 -1.40 3.60
C PRO A 231 11.09 -1.01 2.86
N GLY A 232 10.63 0.24 3.04
CA GLY A 232 9.41 0.75 2.40
C GLY A 232 9.55 0.99 0.91
N HIS A 233 10.75 1.35 0.43
CA HIS A 233 11.02 1.74 -0.97
C HIS A 233 10.80 0.63 -2.00
N ALA A 234 10.61 -0.61 -1.59
CA ALA A 234 10.32 -1.73 -2.49
C ALA A 234 8.82 -2.12 -2.48
N LEU A 235 8.00 -1.42 -1.69
CA LEU A 235 6.58 -1.70 -1.53
C LEU A 235 5.73 -0.74 -2.37
N PHE A 236 4.80 -1.30 -3.12
CA PHE A 236 3.86 -0.58 -3.98
C PHE A 236 2.42 -0.97 -3.69
N LEU A 237 1.56 -0.01 -3.40
CA LEU A 237 0.12 -0.20 -3.56
C LEU A 237 -0.19 -0.17 -5.06
N VAL A 238 -0.73 -1.27 -5.59
CA VAL A 238 -0.92 -1.41 -7.05
C VAL A 238 -2.37 -1.43 -7.46
N ASP A 239 -3.29 -1.75 -6.54
CA ASP A 239 -4.71 -1.83 -6.85
C ASP A 239 -5.58 -1.63 -5.61
N VAL A 240 -6.76 -1.04 -5.81
CA VAL A 240 -7.82 -0.86 -4.81
C VAL A 240 -9.17 -1.07 -5.49
N GLY A 241 -9.93 -2.06 -5.05
CA GLY A 241 -11.24 -2.37 -5.63
C GLY A 241 -12.40 -1.74 -4.88
N TYR A 242 -13.46 -1.43 -5.62
CA TYR A 242 -14.72 -0.91 -5.10
C TYR A 242 -15.90 -1.60 -5.78
N PRO A 243 -17.09 -1.64 -5.13
CA PRO A 243 -18.31 -2.08 -5.77
C PRO A 243 -18.70 -1.12 -6.90
N GLU A 244 -19.28 -1.66 -8.00
CA GLU A 244 -19.67 -0.82 -9.14
C GLU A 244 -20.79 0.17 -8.81
N GLU A 245 -21.65 -0.19 -7.87
CA GLU A 245 -22.80 0.62 -7.47
C GLU A 245 -22.46 1.97 -6.81
N ILE A 246 -21.21 2.23 -6.44
CA ILE A 246 -20.83 3.55 -5.89
C ILE A 246 -20.56 4.60 -6.96
N PHE A 247 -20.38 4.19 -8.21
CA PHE A 247 -20.16 5.11 -9.34
C PHE A 247 -21.49 5.60 -9.91
N GLU A 248 -21.53 6.87 -10.35
CA GLU A 248 -22.66 7.50 -11.04
C GLU A 248 -22.48 7.48 -12.57
#